data_43c9776960dcdb84547d110829b6883c
#
_entry.id   43c9776960dcdb84547d110829b6883c
#
_cell.length_a   1.000
_cell.length_b   1.000
_cell.length_c   1.000
_cell.angle_alpha   90.00
_cell.angle_beta   90.00
_cell.angle_gamma   90.00
#
_symmetry.space_group_name_H-M   'P 1'
#
loop_
_entity.id
_entity.type
_entity.pdbx_description
1 polymer ?
#
loop_
_entity_poly.entity_id
_entity_poly.type
_entity_poly.pdbx_seq_one_letter_code
_entity_poly.pdbx_strand_id
1 'polypeptide(L)'
;MFSLMDIAAKSLGHYVRKFFDSVRGYFAFMWELGKNCPSTIHNFHTIVEQMYVTGVTSIPVVFAASLATGAIMAWQLAYQFGDMIPLVFVGMAVGKSVMGELCPILTAMVLAGRVGASMCSELGTMAVTEQLDAYNVLGLN
;
A
#
# COMPACT_ATOMS: atom_id res chain seq x y z
N MET A 1 35.11 -15.00 28.98
CA MET A 1 34.83 -15.21 27.57
C MET A 1 33.53 -15.98 27.36
N PHE A 2 33.23 -17.05 28.12
CA PHE A 2 31.96 -17.81 28.04
C PHE A 2 30.72 -17.01 28.41
N SER A 3 30.79 -16.10 29.40
CA SER A 3 29.61 -15.34 29.86
C SER A 3 29.07 -14.30 28.82
N LEU A 4 29.95 -13.77 27.97
CA LEU A 4 29.56 -12.84 26.90
C LEU A 4 28.88 -13.57 25.73
N MET A 5 29.31 -14.79 25.42
CA MET A 5 28.67 -15.64 24.42
C MET A 5 27.26 -16.07 24.85
N ASP A 6 27.06 -16.39 26.13
CA ASP A 6 25.74 -16.76 26.67
C ASP A 6 24.76 -15.59 26.67
N ILE A 7 25.25 -14.38 26.95
CA ILE A 7 24.43 -13.16 26.90
C ILE A 7 24.06 -12.84 25.44
N ALA A 8 24.99 -12.94 24.51
CA ALA A 8 24.74 -12.73 23.10
C ALA A 8 23.76 -13.77 22.51
N ALA A 9 23.92 -15.04 22.88
CA ALA A 9 23.01 -16.12 22.46
C ALA A 9 21.58 -15.95 22.99
N LYS A 10 21.44 -15.52 24.25
CA LYS A 10 20.14 -15.21 24.86
C LYS A 10 19.48 -13.98 24.21
N SER A 11 20.25 -12.95 23.88
CA SER A 11 19.75 -11.76 23.19
C SER A 11 19.28 -12.10 21.77
N LEU A 12 20.07 -12.87 21.02
CA LEU A 12 19.66 -13.34 19.69
C LEU A 12 18.41 -14.21 19.75
N GLY A 13 18.32 -15.14 20.70
CA GLY A 13 17.15 -15.98 20.90
C GLY A 13 15.89 -15.18 21.23
N HIS A 14 16.02 -14.09 21.98
CA HIS A 14 14.92 -13.20 22.29
C HIS A 14 14.44 -12.42 21.05
N TYR A 15 15.36 -11.89 20.24
CA TYR A 15 15.01 -11.19 18.98
C TYR A 15 14.36 -12.12 17.97
N VAL A 16 14.89 -13.34 17.83
CA VAL A 16 14.32 -14.35 16.93
C VAL A 16 12.93 -14.76 17.38
N ARG A 17 12.73 -15.03 18.69
CA ARG A 17 11.38 -15.32 19.22
C ARG A 17 10.41 -14.18 18.99
N LYS A 18 10.80 -12.94 19.28
CA LYS A 18 9.96 -11.76 19.09
C LYS A 18 9.57 -11.57 17.61
N PHE A 19 10.49 -11.87 16.69
CA PHE A 19 10.21 -11.87 15.27
C PHE A 19 9.18 -12.93 14.87
N PHE A 20 9.36 -14.17 15.34
CA PHE A 20 8.42 -15.26 15.08
C PHE A 20 7.05 -15.02 15.73
N ASP A 21 6.99 -14.44 16.91
CA ASP A 21 5.74 -14.08 17.58
C ASP A 21 5.01 -12.97 16.81
N SER A 22 5.74 -11.98 16.28
CA SER A 22 5.16 -10.94 15.40
C SER A 22 4.61 -11.55 14.11
N VAL A 23 5.38 -12.39 13.45
CA VAL A 23 4.94 -13.06 12.20
C VAL A 23 3.71 -13.95 12.47
N ARG A 24 3.72 -14.70 13.57
CA ARG A 24 2.55 -15.51 13.99
C ARG A 24 1.33 -14.64 14.26
N GLY A 25 1.50 -13.48 14.89
CA GLY A 25 0.43 -12.51 15.11
C GLY A 25 -0.18 -12.00 13.80
N TYR A 26 0.66 -11.70 12.79
CA TYR A 26 0.18 -11.32 11.47
C TYR A 26 -0.62 -12.44 10.78
N PHE A 27 -0.15 -13.67 10.85
CA PHE A 27 -0.86 -14.81 10.25
C PHE A 27 -2.18 -15.10 10.99
N ALA A 28 -2.20 -15.00 12.31
CA ALA A 28 -3.42 -15.15 13.10
C ALA A 28 -4.45 -14.07 12.76
N PHE A 29 -4.02 -12.82 12.68
CA PHE A 29 -4.85 -11.69 12.27
C PHE A 29 -5.43 -11.87 10.85
N MET A 30 -4.60 -12.26 9.87
CA MET A 30 -5.05 -12.54 8.52
C MET A 30 -6.05 -13.68 8.45
N TRP A 31 -5.87 -14.72 9.27
CA TRP A 31 -6.79 -15.83 9.37
C TRP A 31 -8.15 -15.42 9.97
N GLU A 32 -8.12 -14.57 10.97
CA GLU A 32 -9.32 -14.05 11.63
C GLU A 32 -10.10 -13.10 10.70
N LEU A 33 -9.39 -12.24 9.98
CA LEU A 33 -9.98 -11.44 8.89
C LEU A 33 -10.65 -12.31 7.83
N GLY A 34 -9.99 -13.40 7.39
CA GLY A 34 -10.54 -14.31 6.40
C GLY A 34 -11.82 -15.03 6.87
N LYS A 35 -11.91 -15.35 8.15
CA LYS A 35 -13.10 -15.97 8.76
C LYS A 35 -14.29 -15.00 8.82
N ASN A 36 -14.05 -13.73 9.09
CA ASN A 36 -15.08 -12.71 9.23
C ASN A 36 -15.47 -12.07 7.88
N CYS A 37 -14.71 -12.34 6.81
CA CYS A 37 -14.97 -11.83 5.47
C CYS A 37 -16.39 -12.12 4.94
N PRO A 38 -16.98 -13.33 5.10
CA PRO A 38 -18.33 -13.59 4.61
C PRO A 38 -19.41 -12.78 5.31
N SER A 39 -19.22 -12.38 6.57
CA SER A 39 -20.15 -11.49 7.29
C SER A 39 -20.11 -10.06 6.72
N THR A 40 -18.97 -9.63 6.20
CA THR A 40 -18.77 -8.29 5.63
C THR A 40 -19.49 -8.13 4.28
N ILE A 41 -19.72 -9.23 3.54
CA ILE A 41 -20.43 -9.23 2.26
C ILE A 41 -21.89 -8.77 2.42
N HIS A 42 -22.47 -8.92 3.60
CA HIS A 42 -23.82 -8.44 3.88
C HIS A 42 -23.90 -6.89 3.86
N ASN A 43 -22.81 -6.19 4.11
CA ASN A 43 -22.71 -4.73 4.08
C ASN A 43 -22.12 -4.20 2.77
N PHE A 44 -22.51 -4.79 1.64
CA PHE A 44 -22.01 -4.46 0.30
C PHE A 44 -22.08 -2.96 -0.02
N HIS A 45 -23.11 -2.28 0.46
CA HIS A 45 -23.28 -0.83 0.24
C HIS A 45 -22.13 -0.01 0.85
N THR A 46 -21.75 -0.33 2.08
CA THR A 46 -20.62 0.35 2.76
C THR A 46 -19.27 0.08 2.07
N ILE A 47 -19.09 -1.14 1.58
CA ILE A 47 -17.88 -1.50 0.81
C ILE A 47 -17.78 -0.69 -0.47
N VAL A 48 -18.87 -0.62 -1.24
CA VAL A 48 -18.92 0.15 -2.50
C VAL A 48 -18.71 1.64 -2.25
N GLU A 49 -19.28 2.17 -1.18
CA GLU A 49 -19.09 3.57 -0.79
C GLU A 49 -17.62 3.88 -0.46
N GLN A 50 -16.97 3.03 0.31
CA GLN A 50 -15.54 3.15 0.62
C GLN A 50 -14.66 3.00 -0.62
N MET A 51 -14.99 2.07 -1.50
CA MET A 51 -14.30 1.91 -2.78
C MET A 51 -14.46 3.14 -3.68
N TYR A 52 -15.66 3.71 -3.71
CA TYR A 52 -15.95 4.91 -4.49
C TYR A 52 -15.16 6.12 -3.95
N VAL A 53 -15.23 6.38 -2.66
CA VAL A 53 -14.50 7.49 -2.02
C VAL A 53 -12.99 7.35 -2.26
N THR A 54 -12.44 6.19 -2.01
CA THR A 54 -11.01 5.92 -2.17
C THR A 54 -10.58 5.98 -3.65
N GLY A 55 -11.36 5.39 -4.55
CA GLY A 55 -11.04 5.33 -5.97
C GLY A 55 -11.17 6.70 -6.66
N VAL A 56 -12.35 7.30 -6.58
CA VAL A 56 -12.64 8.57 -7.28
C VAL A 56 -11.77 9.73 -6.77
N THR A 57 -11.56 9.80 -5.46
CA THR A 57 -10.74 10.86 -4.86
C THR A 57 -9.24 10.70 -5.21
N SER A 58 -8.81 9.51 -5.64
CA SER A 58 -7.41 9.27 -6.05
C SER A 58 -7.17 9.59 -7.53
N ILE A 59 -8.21 9.66 -8.37
CA ILE A 59 -8.07 9.93 -9.81
C ILE A 59 -7.27 11.20 -10.13
N PRO A 60 -7.55 12.38 -9.53
CA PRO A 60 -6.81 13.59 -9.88
C PRO A 60 -5.32 13.50 -9.53
N VAL A 61 -4.98 12.81 -8.44
CA VAL A 61 -3.56 12.63 -8.03
C VAL A 61 -2.85 11.69 -8.98
N VAL A 62 -3.47 10.56 -9.34
CA VAL A 62 -2.91 9.61 -10.32
C VAL A 62 -2.78 10.25 -11.69
N PHE A 63 -3.77 11.03 -12.10
CA PHE A 63 -3.74 11.75 -13.39
C PHE A 63 -2.58 12.74 -13.44
N ALA A 64 -2.42 13.58 -12.42
CA ALA A 64 -1.32 14.55 -12.35
C ALA A 64 0.05 13.86 -12.33
N ALA A 65 0.20 12.80 -11.55
CA ALA A 65 1.45 12.02 -11.47
C ALA A 65 1.78 11.36 -12.82
N SER A 66 0.80 10.75 -13.48
CA SER A 66 0.99 10.10 -14.78
C SER A 66 1.33 11.09 -15.88
N LEU A 67 0.69 12.27 -15.89
CA LEU A 67 0.97 13.33 -16.85
C LEU A 67 2.39 13.87 -16.66
N ALA A 68 2.80 14.15 -15.44
CA ALA A 68 4.16 14.61 -15.15
C ALA A 68 5.22 13.59 -15.57
N THR A 69 5.01 12.32 -15.22
CA THR A 69 5.94 11.23 -15.55
C THR A 69 6.03 11.03 -17.07
N GLY A 70 4.89 11.04 -17.76
CA GLY A 70 4.83 10.92 -19.23
C GLY A 70 5.57 12.07 -19.93
N ALA A 71 5.39 13.31 -19.47
CA ALA A 71 6.06 14.49 -20.01
C ALA A 71 7.58 14.42 -19.80
N ILE A 72 8.04 14.02 -18.62
CA ILE A 72 9.47 13.86 -18.29
C ILE A 72 10.09 12.78 -19.18
N MET A 73 9.44 11.64 -19.33
CA MET A 73 9.91 10.53 -20.15
C MET A 73 10.00 10.92 -21.63
N ALA A 74 8.98 11.62 -22.14
CA ALA A 74 8.98 12.09 -23.53
C ALA A 74 10.14 13.07 -23.77
N TRP A 75 10.35 14.02 -22.87
CA TRP A 75 11.45 14.97 -22.95
C TRP A 75 12.81 14.27 -22.91
N GLN A 76 12.98 13.34 -21.96
CA GLN A 76 14.25 12.65 -21.76
C GLN A 76 14.63 11.77 -22.96
N LEU A 77 13.67 11.02 -23.51
CA LEU A 77 13.89 10.20 -24.70
C LEU A 77 14.15 11.06 -25.94
N ALA A 78 13.40 12.13 -26.15
CA ALA A 78 13.63 13.05 -27.25
C ALA A 78 15.05 13.68 -27.21
N TYR A 79 15.50 14.06 -26.00
CA TYR A 79 16.84 14.59 -25.81
C TYR A 79 17.96 13.56 -26.04
N GLN A 80 17.74 12.31 -25.61
CA GLN A 80 18.75 11.26 -25.66
C GLN A 80 18.95 10.71 -27.07
N PHE A 81 17.90 10.60 -27.86
CA PHE A 81 17.97 10.08 -29.22
C PHE A 81 18.17 11.17 -30.27
N GLY A 82 17.93 12.45 -29.94
CA GLY A 82 18.16 13.60 -30.82
C GLY A 82 17.56 13.40 -32.24
N ASP A 83 18.36 13.71 -33.25
CA ASP A 83 17.96 13.56 -34.66
C ASP A 83 18.17 12.14 -35.23
N MET A 84 18.62 11.19 -34.43
CA MET A 84 18.87 9.82 -34.90
C MET A 84 17.59 9.02 -35.18
N ILE A 85 16.50 9.33 -34.47
CA ILE A 85 15.24 8.60 -34.57
C ILE A 85 14.08 9.56 -34.82
N PRO A 86 13.22 9.30 -35.82
CA PRO A 86 12.01 10.11 -36.03
C PRO A 86 11.16 10.20 -34.77
N LEU A 87 10.66 11.39 -34.44
CA LEU A 87 9.84 11.69 -33.25
C LEU A 87 8.62 10.78 -33.10
N VAL A 88 8.11 10.23 -34.20
CA VAL A 88 6.99 9.28 -34.19
C VAL A 88 7.38 7.99 -33.43
N PHE A 89 8.59 7.47 -33.65
CA PHE A 89 9.05 6.26 -32.93
C PHE A 89 9.31 6.53 -31.45
N VAL A 90 9.81 7.73 -31.12
CA VAL A 90 9.95 8.16 -29.72
C VAL A 90 8.59 8.20 -29.02
N GLY A 91 7.57 8.78 -29.66
CA GLY A 91 6.21 8.82 -29.13
C GLY A 91 5.60 7.43 -28.91
N MET A 92 5.81 6.51 -29.85
CA MET A 92 5.34 5.13 -29.71
C MET A 92 6.05 4.37 -28.58
N ALA A 93 7.36 4.54 -28.46
CA ALA A 93 8.14 3.93 -27.39
C ALA A 93 7.72 4.43 -26.01
N VAL A 94 7.57 5.76 -25.86
CA VAL A 94 7.06 6.37 -24.61
C VAL A 94 5.67 5.85 -24.28
N GLY A 95 4.75 5.87 -25.24
CA GLY A 95 3.37 5.41 -25.03
C GLY A 95 3.32 3.95 -24.57
N LYS A 96 4.08 3.07 -25.21
CA LYS A 96 4.15 1.65 -24.86
C LYS A 96 4.74 1.43 -23.45
N SER A 97 5.85 2.10 -23.13
CA SER A 97 6.51 1.95 -21.82
C SER A 97 5.68 2.55 -20.69
N VAL A 98 5.07 3.71 -20.90
CA VAL A 98 4.23 4.37 -19.90
C VAL A 98 2.98 3.53 -19.61
N MET A 99 2.27 3.09 -20.68
CA MET A 99 1.05 2.29 -20.48
C MET A 99 1.33 0.88 -19.96
N GLY A 100 2.40 0.24 -20.41
CA GLY A 100 2.70 -1.15 -20.06
C GLY A 100 3.32 -1.33 -18.67
N GLU A 101 4.18 -0.42 -18.25
CA GLU A 101 4.97 -0.60 -17.04
C GLU A 101 4.74 0.51 -16.01
N LEU A 102 4.86 1.77 -16.40
CA LEU A 102 4.85 2.89 -15.45
C LEU A 102 3.46 3.19 -14.87
N CYS A 103 2.42 3.18 -15.69
CA CYS A 103 1.06 3.48 -15.23
C CYS A 103 0.58 2.50 -14.14
N PRO A 104 0.71 1.17 -14.29
CA PRO A 104 0.29 0.24 -13.25
C PRO A 104 1.08 0.42 -11.95
N ILE A 105 2.39 0.63 -12.05
CA ILE A 105 3.26 0.81 -10.87
C ILE A 105 2.93 2.10 -10.14
N LEU A 106 2.83 3.22 -10.86
CA LEU A 106 2.48 4.52 -10.28
C LEU A 106 1.10 4.51 -9.63
N THR A 107 0.12 3.93 -10.31
CA THR A 107 -1.24 3.81 -9.77
C THR A 107 -1.25 2.99 -8.50
N ALA A 108 -0.59 1.83 -8.49
CA ALA A 108 -0.50 0.98 -7.32
C ALA A 108 0.21 1.67 -6.15
N MET A 109 1.30 2.41 -6.42
CA MET A 109 2.07 3.10 -5.39
C MET A 109 1.28 4.26 -4.76
N VAL A 110 0.61 5.06 -5.59
CA VAL A 110 -0.24 6.18 -5.12
C VAL A 110 -1.43 5.66 -4.33
N LEU A 111 -2.10 4.62 -4.83
CA LEU A 111 -3.23 4.01 -4.12
C LEU A 111 -2.79 3.39 -2.80
N ALA A 112 -1.72 2.61 -2.78
CA ALA A 112 -1.23 1.98 -1.55
C ALA A 112 -0.87 3.02 -0.48
N GLY A 113 -0.17 4.10 -0.86
CA GLY A 113 0.17 5.18 0.07
C GLY A 113 -1.06 5.90 0.62
N ARG A 114 -2.00 6.24 -0.24
CA ARG A 114 -3.19 6.99 0.15
C ARG A 114 -4.18 6.17 0.98
N VAL A 115 -4.47 4.94 0.54
CA VAL A 115 -5.37 4.04 1.25
C VAL A 115 -4.77 3.66 2.60
N GLY A 116 -3.47 3.34 2.63
CA GLY A 116 -2.77 3.03 3.87
C GLY A 116 -2.78 4.19 4.86
N ALA A 117 -2.53 5.42 4.40
CA ALA A 117 -2.57 6.61 5.26
C ALA A 117 -4.00 6.89 5.79
N SER A 118 -5.03 6.73 4.94
CA SER A 118 -6.42 6.90 5.35
C SER A 118 -6.82 5.88 6.42
N MET A 119 -6.53 4.61 6.20
CA MET A 119 -6.82 3.54 7.18
C MET A 119 -6.08 3.76 8.51
N CYS A 120 -4.80 4.12 8.46
CA CYS A 120 -4.04 4.43 9.67
C CYS A 120 -4.60 5.63 10.43
N SER A 121 -5.06 6.66 9.73
CA SER A 121 -5.68 7.84 10.33
C SER A 121 -7.01 7.51 11.00
N GLU A 122 -7.86 6.72 10.34
CA GLU A 122 -9.16 6.29 10.92
C GLU A 122 -8.95 5.41 12.16
N LEU A 123 -8.08 4.42 12.07
CA LEU A 123 -7.76 3.57 13.23
C LEU A 123 -7.11 4.37 14.35
N GLY A 124 -6.26 5.34 14.02
CA GLY A 124 -5.65 6.22 15.01
C GLY A 124 -6.68 7.08 15.74
N THR A 125 -7.65 7.65 15.03
CA THR A 125 -8.74 8.42 15.64
C THR A 125 -9.64 7.54 16.50
N MET A 126 -9.98 6.33 16.06
CA MET A 126 -10.76 5.38 16.85
C MET A 126 -10.04 4.95 18.14
N ALA A 127 -8.72 4.81 18.09
CA ALA A 127 -7.91 4.49 19.26
C ALA A 127 -7.87 5.64 20.27
N VAL A 128 -7.67 6.88 19.81
CA VAL A 128 -7.63 8.06 20.69
C VAL A 128 -8.98 8.39 21.31
N THR A 129 -10.07 8.11 20.60
CA THR A 129 -11.45 8.34 21.08
C THR A 129 -11.99 7.17 21.91
N GLU A 130 -11.18 6.18 22.25
CA GLU A 130 -11.54 4.98 23.04
C GLU A 130 -12.71 4.16 22.45
N GLN A 131 -13.01 4.36 21.16
CA GLN A 131 -14.07 3.62 20.47
C GLN A 131 -13.75 2.12 20.39
N LEU A 132 -12.47 1.76 20.24
CA LEU A 132 -12.05 0.36 20.21
C LEU A 132 -12.30 -0.34 21.54
N ASP A 133 -12.11 0.36 22.66
CA ASP A 133 -12.38 -0.18 23.99
C ASP A 133 -13.88 -0.33 24.23
N ALA A 134 -14.70 0.62 23.73
CA ALA A 134 -16.15 0.51 23.78
C ALA A 134 -16.66 -0.72 22.99
N TYR A 135 -16.12 -0.99 21.81
CA TYR A 135 -16.46 -2.20 21.02
C TYR A 135 -16.09 -3.48 21.76
N ASN A 136 -14.91 -3.53 22.38
CA ASN A 136 -14.48 -4.67 23.17
C ASN A 136 -15.41 -4.95 24.38
N VAL A 137 -15.85 -3.89 25.07
CA VAL A 137 -16.78 -4.01 26.22
C VAL A 137 -18.18 -4.48 25.77
N LEU A 138 -18.59 -4.08 24.57
CA LEU A 138 -19.87 -4.50 23.97
C LEU A 138 -19.82 -5.91 23.38
N GLY A 139 -18.63 -6.56 23.37
CA GLY A 139 -18.45 -7.88 22.79
C GLY A 139 -18.59 -7.93 21.26
N LEU A 140 -18.46 -6.78 20.61
CA LEU A 140 -18.44 -6.67 19.16
C LEU A 140 -17.01 -6.88 18.67
N ASN A 141 -16.81 -7.93 17.89
CA ASN A 141 -15.51 -8.30 17.34
C ASN A 141 -15.43 -7.94 15.86
#